data_4c6d67d3a8b720de6224660c70040cb6
#
_entry.id   4c6d67d3a8b720de6224660c70040cb6
#
_cell.length_a   1.000
_cell.length_b   1.000
_cell.length_c   1.000
_cell.angle_alpha   90.00
_cell.angle_beta   90.00
_cell.angle_gamma   90.00
#
_symmetry.space_group_name_H-M   'P 1'
#
loop_
_entity.id
_entity.type
_entity.pdbx_description
1 polymer ?
#
loop_
_entity_poly.entity_id
_entity_poly.type
_entity_poly.pdbx_seq_one_letter_code
_entity_poly.pdbx_strand_id
1 'polypeptide(L)'
;MSKVQKLLKNWPLHLAMLVIVVVFEGINTITIPTPIGGISLLPMLFAMVAGLVLFLLKPLTFIKEEQSHLGGDFVMIGIGFLLAKVAVNTGIQLENVLKAGPALILQELGNLGTILLALPLALLLGFGREAVGMTHSISREPNVAYIATKYGSESAEFRGVMVTYIVGTLLGTIFMGLMASVLGGLGILHPYSLAMACGVGSGSMMAASSASLAAAFPEM
;
A
#
# COMPACT_ATOMS: atom_id res chain seq x y z
N MET A 1 13.46 -4.76 -29.42
CA MET A 1 13.60 -3.67 -28.42
C MET A 1 13.70 -4.31 -27.05
N SER A 2 14.65 -3.86 -26.23
CA SER A 2 14.71 -4.32 -24.84
C SER A 2 13.48 -3.81 -24.05
N LYS A 3 13.13 -4.49 -22.94
CA LYS A 3 12.02 -4.09 -22.06
C LYS A 3 12.17 -2.64 -21.59
N VAL A 4 13.39 -2.24 -21.25
CA VAL A 4 13.74 -0.87 -20.85
C VAL A 4 13.50 0.15 -21.98
N GLN A 5 13.80 -0.19 -23.22
CA GLN A 5 13.53 0.69 -24.36
C GLN A 5 12.03 0.88 -24.62
N LYS A 6 11.22 -0.16 -24.40
CA LYS A 6 9.75 -0.04 -24.50
C LYS A 6 9.18 0.84 -23.38
N LEU A 7 9.69 0.69 -22.16
CA LEU A 7 9.34 1.55 -21.03
C LEU A 7 9.63 3.02 -21.33
N LEU A 8 10.86 3.35 -21.70
CA LEU A 8 11.27 4.74 -21.99
C LEU A 8 10.56 5.39 -23.18
N LYS A 9 10.15 4.60 -24.19
CA LYS A 9 9.45 5.10 -25.38
C LYS A 9 7.95 5.34 -25.17
N ASN A 10 7.37 4.85 -24.08
CA ASN A 10 5.92 4.94 -23.83
C ASN A 10 5.55 6.30 -23.20
N TRP A 11 5.82 7.40 -23.94
CA TRP A 11 5.55 8.76 -23.47
C TRP A 11 4.08 9.01 -23.05
N PRO A 12 3.03 8.37 -23.66
CA PRO A 12 1.66 8.59 -23.20
C PRO A 12 1.44 8.09 -21.77
N LEU A 13 2.06 6.96 -21.41
CA LEU A 13 2.00 6.42 -20.04
C LEU A 13 2.72 7.36 -19.06
N HIS A 14 3.92 7.83 -19.41
CA HIS A 14 4.65 8.79 -18.59
C HIS A 14 3.87 10.08 -18.37
N LEU A 15 3.27 10.63 -19.45
CA LEU A 15 2.47 11.84 -19.36
C LEU A 15 1.23 11.63 -18.50
N ALA A 16 0.51 10.50 -18.68
CA ALA A 16 -0.67 10.19 -17.87
C ALA A 16 -0.30 10.08 -16.38
N MET A 17 0.79 9.38 -16.05
CA MET A 17 1.27 9.27 -14.67
C MET A 17 1.66 10.64 -14.10
N LEU A 18 2.39 11.45 -14.86
CA LEU A 18 2.80 12.79 -14.43
C LEU A 18 1.58 13.68 -14.16
N VAL A 19 0.60 13.70 -15.08
CA VAL A 19 -0.63 14.49 -14.91
C VAL A 19 -1.41 14.04 -13.67
N ILE A 20 -1.59 12.74 -13.48
CA ILE A 20 -2.27 12.18 -12.30
C ILE A 20 -1.55 12.63 -11.02
N VAL A 21 -0.24 12.46 -10.95
CA VAL A 21 0.54 12.83 -9.76
C VAL A 21 0.43 14.34 -9.49
N VAL A 22 0.68 15.19 -10.49
CA VAL A 22 0.63 16.65 -10.32
C VAL A 22 -0.76 17.12 -9.87
N VAL A 23 -1.83 16.58 -10.48
CA VAL A 23 -3.21 16.96 -10.14
C VAL A 23 -3.55 16.56 -8.70
N PHE A 24 -3.27 15.32 -8.32
CA PHE A 24 -3.70 14.84 -7.00
C PHE A 24 -2.77 15.27 -5.86
N GLU A 25 -1.47 15.41 -6.08
CA GLU A 25 -0.58 16.04 -5.11
C GLU A 25 -0.95 17.52 -4.89
N GLY A 26 -1.43 18.23 -5.94
CA GLY A 26 -1.94 19.58 -5.81
C GLY A 26 -3.21 19.70 -4.95
N ILE A 27 -4.01 18.65 -4.84
CA ILE A 27 -5.21 18.61 -3.97
C ILE A 27 -4.81 18.49 -2.49
N ASN A 28 -3.63 17.95 -2.20
CA ASN A 28 -3.17 17.63 -0.84
C ASN A 28 -4.02 16.57 -0.12
N THR A 29 -3.69 16.31 1.13
CA THR A 29 -4.43 15.39 1.98
C THR A 29 -5.75 16.04 2.43
N ILE A 30 -6.86 15.36 2.17
CA ILE A 30 -8.18 15.78 2.65
C ILE A 30 -8.45 15.10 3.98
N THR A 31 -8.56 15.87 5.07
CA THR A 31 -8.94 15.33 6.37
C THR A 31 -10.41 15.63 6.65
N ILE A 32 -11.20 14.60 6.81
CA ILE A 32 -12.63 14.67 7.17
C ILE A 32 -12.73 14.55 8.68
N PRO A 33 -13.13 15.62 9.40
CA PRO A 33 -13.31 15.53 10.84
C PRO A 33 -14.50 14.61 11.16
N THR A 34 -14.30 13.71 12.12
CA THR A 34 -15.38 12.87 12.66
C THR A 34 -15.44 13.04 14.17
N PRO A 35 -16.58 12.70 14.85
CA PRO A 35 -16.70 12.82 16.29
C PRO A 35 -15.68 12.01 17.11
N ILE A 36 -15.03 11.04 16.47
CA ILE A 36 -14.07 10.12 17.08
C ILE A 36 -12.67 10.21 16.47
N GLY A 37 -12.37 11.30 15.75
CA GLY A 37 -11.06 11.53 15.12
C GLY A 37 -11.16 12.03 13.67
N GLY A 38 -10.05 12.15 12.98
CA GLY A 38 -9.98 12.60 11.58
C GLY A 38 -9.70 11.46 10.61
N ILE A 39 -10.41 11.38 9.49
CA ILE A 39 -10.12 10.44 8.40
C ILE A 39 -9.28 11.16 7.37
N SER A 40 -8.04 10.72 7.15
CA SER A 40 -7.14 11.32 6.18
C SER A 40 -7.17 10.56 4.85
N LEU A 41 -7.66 11.22 3.80
CA LEU A 41 -7.65 10.74 2.43
C LEU A 41 -6.41 11.31 1.72
N LEU A 42 -5.47 10.44 1.43
CA LEU A 42 -4.19 10.80 0.81
C LEU A 42 -4.33 11.02 -0.70
N PRO A 43 -3.52 11.90 -1.31
CA PRO A 43 -3.46 12.11 -2.76
C PRO A 43 -3.31 10.81 -3.57
N MET A 44 -2.53 9.88 -3.05
CA MET A 44 -2.31 8.57 -3.68
C MET A 44 -3.60 7.77 -3.86
N LEU A 45 -4.56 7.85 -2.94
CA LEU A 45 -5.86 7.17 -3.07
C LEU A 45 -6.61 7.68 -4.32
N PHE A 46 -6.67 9.00 -4.48
CA PHE A 46 -7.33 9.63 -5.63
C PHE A 46 -6.60 9.30 -6.94
N ALA A 47 -5.27 9.32 -6.91
CA ALA A 47 -4.44 8.95 -8.06
C ALA A 47 -4.70 7.50 -8.52
N MET A 48 -4.83 6.56 -7.58
CA MET A 48 -5.15 5.16 -7.89
C MET A 48 -6.55 5.00 -8.47
N VAL A 49 -7.55 5.68 -7.90
CA VAL A 49 -8.94 5.67 -8.43
C VAL A 49 -8.95 6.26 -9.83
N ALA A 50 -8.28 7.39 -10.04
CA ALA A 50 -8.20 8.01 -11.37
C ALA A 50 -7.50 7.10 -12.39
N GLY A 51 -6.41 6.45 -12.02
CA GLY A 51 -5.72 5.48 -12.88
C GLY A 51 -6.62 4.31 -13.27
N LEU A 52 -7.38 3.78 -12.31
CA LEU A 52 -8.37 2.72 -12.56
C LEU A 52 -9.48 3.19 -13.50
N VAL A 53 -10.05 4.38 -13.25
CA VAL A 53 -11.10 4.97 -14.10
C VAL A 53 -10.59 5.18 -15.52
N LEU A 54 -9.38 5.73 -15.68
CA LEU A 54 -8.76 5.94 -17.00
C LEU A 54 -8.57 4.62 -17.76
N PHE A 55 -8.20 3.54 -17.06
CA PHE A 55 -8.08 2.21 -17.65
C PHE A 55 -9.44 1.62 -18.07
N LEU A 56 -10.49 1.84 -17.29
CA LEU A 56 -11.83 1.34 -17.55
C LEU A 56 -12.58 2.14 -18.64
N LEU A 57 -12.23 3.41 -18.83
CA LEU A 57 -12.84 4.27 -19.84
C LEU A 57 -12.40 3.86 -21.26
N LYS A 58 -13.19 3.04 -21.91
CA LYS A 58 -12.97 2.55 -23.29
C LYS A 58 -12.69 3.63 -24.35
N PRO A 59 -13.20 4.88 -24.27
CA PRO A 59 -12.92 5.92 -25.26
C PRO A 59 -11.46 6.40 -25.26
N LEU A 60 -10.72 6.20 -24.16
CA LEU A 60 -9.32 6.61 -24.05
C LEU A 60 -8.40 5.54 -24.62
N THR A 61 -8.21 5.57 -25.93
CA THR A 61 -7.47 4.57 -26.71
C THR A 61 -5.96 4.56 -26.47
N PHE A 62 -5.41 5.48 -25.69
CA PHE A 62 -3.97 5.58 -25.46
C PHE A 62 -3.47 4.78 -24.24
N ILE A 63 -4.38 4.36 -23.34
CA ILE A 63 -4.07 3.41 -22.24
C ILE A 63 -4.68 2.06 -22.62
N LYS A 64 -3.84 1.16 -23.13
CA LYS A 64 -4.20 -0.18 -23.56
C LYS A 64 -3.62 -1.21 -22.60
N GLU A 65 -3.92 -2.46 -22.84
CA GLU A 65 -3.39 -3.60 -22.08
C GLU A 65 -1.85 -3.61 -22.05
N GLU A 66 -1.19 -3.26 -23.15
CA GLU A 66 0.27 -3.13 -23.19
C GLU A 66 0.79 -2.07 -22.20
N GLN A 67 0.14 -0.91 -22.09
CA GLN A 67 0.48 0.13 -21.13
C GLN A 67 0.22 -0.32 -19.69
N SER A 68 -0.82 -1.10 -19.45
CA SER A 68 -1.10 -1.68 -18.13
C SER A 68 0.00 -2.64 -17.69
N HIS A 69 0.46 -3.53 -18.57
CA HIS A 69 1.60 -4.41 -18.28
C HIS A 69 2.90 -3.64 -18.01
N LEU A 70 3.18 -2.60 -18.82
CA LEU A 70 4.33 -1.72 -18.59
C LEU A 70 4.20 -0.96 -17.28
N GLY A 71 2.98 -0.58 -16.87
CA GLY A 71 2.69 0.04 -15.58
C GLY A 71 3.16 -0.83 -14.40
N GLY A 72 2.96 -2.16 -14.48
CA GLY A 72 3.47 -3.10 -13.49
C GLY A 72 5.00 -3.05 -13.34
N ASP A 73 5.74 -2.90 -14.42
CA ASP A 73 7.20 -2.74 -14.37
C ASP A 73 7.61 -1.41 -13.70
N PHE A 74 6.84 -0.32 -13.92
CA PHE A 74 7.06 0.96 -13.23
C PHE A 74 6.79 0.86 -11.73
N VAL A 75 5.78 0.11 -11.32
CA VAL A 75 5.51 -0.17 -9.90
C VAL A 75 6.75 -0.79 -9.26
N MET A 76 7.40 -1.75 -9.90
CA MET A 76 8.62 -2.39 -9.37
C MET A 76 9.78 -1.40 -9.21
N ILE A 77 9.96 -0.49 -10.15
CA ILE A 77 10.97 0.58 -10.06
C ILE A 77 10.60 1.55 -8.91
N GLY A 78 9.35 1.97 -8.84
CA GLY A 78 8.83 2.86 -7.78
C GLY A 78 8.99 2.28 -6.38
N ILE A 79 8.74 0.98 -6.21
CA ILE A 79 8.97 0.26 -4.96
C ILE A 79 10.45 0.35 -4.54
N GLY A 80 11.38 0.22 -5.47
CA GLY A 80 12.81 0.37 -5.18
C GLY A 80 13.15 1.74 -4.57
N PHE A 81 12.62 2.82 -5.14
CA PHE A 81 12.79 4.18 -4.60
C PHE A 81 12.10 4.37 -3.25
N LEU A 82 10.89 3.82 -3.09
CA LEU A 82 10.18 3.86 -1.81
C LEU A 82 10.97 3.17 -0.72
N LEU A 83 11.47 1.97 -0.96
CA LEU A 83 12.26 1.21 0.00
C LEU A 83 13.57 1.94 0.35
N ALA A 84 14.25 2.53 -0.62
CA ALA A 84 15.44 3.34 -0.37
C ALA A 84 15.13 4.53 0.54
N LYS A 85 14.05 5.27 0.27
CA LYS A 85 13.61 6.39 1.11
C LYS A 85 13.28 5.93 2.55
N VAL A 86 12.54 4.83 2.68
CA VAL A 86 12.17 4.28 4.00
C VAL A 86 13.43 3.84 4.75
N ALA A 87 14.38 3.17 4.09
CA ALA A 87 15.63 2.74 4.71
C ALA A 87 16.47 3.92 5.23
N VAL A 88 16.58 5.00 4.47
CA VAL A 88 17.27 6.23 4.90
C VAL A 88 16.57 6.83 6.12
N ASN A 89 15.25 6.98 6.09
CA ASN A 89 14.50 7.54 7.21
C ASN A 89 14.62 6.67 8.47
N THR A 90 14.53 5.35 8.32
CA THR A 90 14.74 4.41 9.43
C THR A 90 16.14 4.50 10.00
N GLY A 91 17.16 4.67 9.15
CA GLY A 91 18.53 4.87 9.58
C GLY A 91 18.72 6.10 10.48
N ILE A 92 18.06 7.21 10.15
CA ILE A 92 18.05 8.43 10.98
C ILE A 92 17.41 8.17 12.36
N GLN A 93 16.40 7.30 12.41
CA GLN A 93 15.67 6.95 13.63
C GLN A 93 16.17 5.67 14.32
N LEU A 94 17.36 5.19 13.96
CA LEU A 94 17.89 3.88 14.40
C LEU A 94 17.89 3.72 15.92
N GLU A 95 18.22 4.77 16.67
CA GLU A 95 18.19 4.75 18.14
C GLU A 95 16.78 4.46 18.68
N ASN A 96 15.75 5.10 18.11
CA ASN A 96 14.35 4.87 18.49
C ASN A 96 13.90 3.46 18.10
N VAL A 97 14.32 2.97 16.95
CA VAL A 97 14.05 1.59 16.49
C VAL A 97 14.67 0.57 17.45
N LEU A 98 15.89 0.78 17.88
CA LEU A 98 16.58 -0.11 18.84
C LEU A 98 15.89 -0.09 20.22
N LYS A 99 15.47 1.08 20.69
CA LYS A 99 14.69 1.21 21.95
C LYS A 99 13.34 0.48 21.89
N ALA A 100 12.69 0.48 20.73
CA ALA A 100 11.43 -0.21 20.48
C ALA A 100 11.60 -1.72 20.17
N GLY A 101 12.82 -2.22 20.10
CA GLY A 101 13.18 -3.55 19.58
C GLY A 101 12.30 -4.72 20.00
N PRO A 102 12.06 -4.97 21.30
CA PRO A 102 11.19 -6.07 21.74
C PRO A 102 9.76 -5.95 21.22
N ALA A 103 9.21 -4.74 21.18
CA ALA A 103 7.86 -4.48 20.71
C ALA A 103 7.75 -4.67 19.17
N LEU A 104 8.79 -4.34 18.41
CA LEU A 104 8.86 -4.64 16.98
C LEU A 104 8.85 -6.13 16.68
N ILE A 105 9.56 -6.93 17.48
CA ILE A 105 9.53 -8.41 17.35
C ILE A 105 8.12 -8.94 17.61
N LEU A 106 7.44 -8.44 18.66
CA LEU A 106 6.05 -8.83 18.96
C LEU A 106 5.09 -8.41 17.85
N GLN A 107 5.30 -7.25 17.23
CA GLN A 107 4.52 -6.79 16.07
C GLN A 107 4.66 -7.77 14.88
N GLU A 108 5.88 -8.22 14.58
CA GLU A 108 6.11 -9.18 13.49
C GLU A 108 5.47 -10.55 13.78
N LEU A 109 5.41 -10.99 15.02
CA LEU A 109 4.65 -12.19 15.41
C LEU A 109 3.15 -12.01 15.14
N GLY A 110 2.61 -10.81 15.32
CA GLY A 110 1.23 -10.47 14.97
C GLY A 110 0.92 -10.65 13.47
N ASN A 111 1.90 -10.45 12.61
CA ASN A 111 1.76 -10.66 11.16
C ASN A 111 1.49 -12.13 10.80
N LEU A 112 1.92 -13.10 11.60
CA LEU A 112 1.60 -14.51 11.40
C LEU A 112 0.10 -14.79 11.55
N GLY A 113 -0.62 -13.97 12.32
CA GLY A 113 -2.07 -14.08 12.48
C GLY A 113 -2.82 -13.94 11.16
N THR A 114 -2.33 -13.14 10.24
CA THR A 114 -2.94 -12.98 8.91
C THR A 114 -2.91 -14.29 8.13
N ILE A 115 -1.80 -15.03 8.16
CA ILE A 115 -1.71 -16.33 7.49
C ILE A 115 -2.67 -17.32 8.16
N LEU A 116 -2.67 -17.38 9.48
CA LEU A 116 -3.50 -18.32 10.25
C LEU A 116 -5.01 -18.10 10.03
N LEU A 117 -5.43 -16.85 9.85
CA LEU A 117 -6.85 -16.51 9.68
C LEU A 117 -7.23 -16.39 8.20
N ALA A 118 -6.43 -15.70 7.38
CA ALA A 118 -6.78 -15.40 6.01
C ALA A 118 -6.60 -16.61 5.06
N LEU A 119 -5.61 -17.48 5.31
CA LEU A 119 -5.39 -18.64 4.44
C LEU A 119 -6.55 -19.65 4.51
N PRO A 120 -7.04 -20.09 5.70
CA PRO A 120 -8.21 -20.94 5.76
C PRO A 120 -9.43 -20.31 5.09
N LEU A 121 -9.66 -19.01 5.31
CA LEU A 121 -10.77 -18.30 4.69
C LEU A 121 -10.63 -18.25 3.16
N ALA A 122 -9.46 -17.97 2.63
CA ALA A 122 -9.22 -17.96 1.19
C ALA A 122 -9.48 -19.35 0.56
N LEU A 123 -9.03 -20.41 1.23
CA LEU A 123 -9.26 -21.79 0.76
C LEU A 123 -10.75 -22.16 0.82
N LEU A 124 -11.47 -21.75 1.87
CA LEU A 124 -12.92 -21.94 1.98
C LEU A 124 -13.71 -21.19 0.89
N LEU A 125 -13.21 -20.04 0.46
CA LEU A 125 -13.76 -19.26 -0.66
C LEU A 125 -13.40 -19.86 -2.04
N GLY A 126 -12.65 -20.94 -2.09
CA GLY A 126 -12.30 -21.64 -3.30
C GLY A 126 -11.06 -21.10 -4.04
N PHE A 127 -10.28 -20.21 -3.43
CA PHE A 127 -9.02 -19.78 -4.01
C PHE A 127 -7.99 -20.93 -3.95
N GLY A 128 -7.32 -21.17 -5.06
CA GLY A 128 -6.27 -22.18 -5.17
C GLY A 128 -4.88 -21.59 -4.92
N ARG A 129 -4.05 -21.64 -5.93
CA ARG A 129 -2.67 -21.11 -5.88
C ARG A 129 -2.61 -19.59 -5.66
N GLU A 130 -3.67 -18.88 -6.04
CA GLU A 130 -3.85 -17.44 -5.76
C GLU A 130 -3.75 -17.13 -4.26
N ALA A 131 -4.23 -18.04 -3.39
CA ALA A 131 -4.20 -17.88 -1.93
C ALA A 131 -2.77 -17.65 -1.39
N VAL A 132 -1.74 -18.21 -2.03
CA VAL A 132 -0.34 -18.00 -1.64
C VAL A 132 0.05 -16.51 -1.68
N GLY A 133 -0.41 -15.79 -2.70
CA GLY A 133 -0.16 -14.36 -2.81
C GLY A 133 -1.13 -13.49 -2.01
N MET A 134 -2.34 -13.98 -1.75
CA MET A 134 -3.42 -13.18 -1.12
C MET A 134 -3.31 -13.12 0.40
N THR A 135 -2.81 -14.17 1.03
CA THR A 135 -2.83 -14.33 2.50
C THR A 135 -1.54 -13.89 3.19
N HIS A 136 -0.73 -13.21 2.48
CA HIS A 136 0.57 -12.76 2.92
C HIS A 136 0.47 -11.42 3.66
N SER A 137 1.06 -11.33 4.83
CA SER A 137 0.96 -10.19 5.73
C SER A 137 2.21 -9.31 5.79
N ILE A 138 3.35 -9.83 5.40
CA ILE A 138 4.61 -9.08 5.42
C ILE A 138 4.60 -8.07 4.29
N SER A 139 5.18 -6.91 4.53
CA SER A 139 5.37 -5.81 3.58
C SER A 139 4.98 -6.12 2.12
N ARG A 140 3.88 -5.57 1.66
CA ARG A 140 3.26 -5.97 0.38
C ARG A 140 4.15 -5.75 -0.82
N GLU A 141 4.89 -4.66 -0.82
CA GLU A 141 5.77 -4.28 -1.91
C GLU A 141 6.90 -5.31 -2.12
N PRO A 142 7.67 -5.70 -1.09
CA PRO A 142 8.63 -6.79 -1.21
C PRO A 142 8.00 -8.13 -1.59
N ASN A 143 6.77 -8.42 -1.12
CA ASN A 143 6.07 -9.64 -1.49
C ASN A 143 5.71 -9.67 -2.98
N VAL A 144 5.21 -8.58 -3.54
CA VAL A 144 4.95 -8.47 -4.98
C VAL A 144 6.21 -8.81 -5.77
N ALA A 145 7.35 -8.21 -5.37
CA ALA A 145 8.65 -8.46 -5.99
C ALA A 145 9.09 -9.93 -5.87
N TYR A 146 8.96 -10.50 -4.67
CA TYR A 146 9.32 -11.89 -4.40
C TYR A 146 8.49 -12.88 -5.21
N ILE A 147 7.17 -12.72 -5.21
CA ILE A 147 6.25 -13.59 -5.95
C ILE A 147 6.49 -13.47 -7.46
N ALA A 148 6.69 -12.26 -7.99
CA ALA A 148 7.02 -12.05 -9.40
C ALA A 148 8.32 -12.76 -9.79
N THR A 149 9.34 -12.71 -8.94
CA THR A 149 10.64 -13.36 -9.19
C THR A 149 10.55 -14.87 -9.10
N LYS A 150 9.82 -15.39 -8.11
CA LYS A 150 9.77 -16.83 -7.82
C LYS A 150 8.82 -17.60 -8.73
N TYR A 151 7.66 -17.04 -9.01
CA TYR A 151 6.59 -17.73 -9.74
C TYR A 151 6.32 -17.14 -11.14
N GLY A 152 6.85 -15.95 -11.41
CA GLY A 152 6.60 -15.21 -12.66
C GLY A 152 5.36 -14.33 -12.59
N SER A 153 5.35 -13.27 -13.40
CA SER A 153 4.27 -12.28 -13.45
C SER A 153 2.94 -12.81 -14.01
N GLU A 154 2.96 -13.93 -14.71
CA GLU A 154 1.76 -14.55 -15.30
C GLU A 154 1.18 -15.67 -14.41
N SER A 155 1.77 -15.93 -13.24
CA SER A 155 1.36 -17.01 -12.35
C SER A 155 0.06 -16.70 -11.61
N ALA A 156 -0.62 -17.74 -11.14
CA ALA A 156 -1.80 -17.61 -10.29
C ALA A 156 -1.44 -16.89 -8.97
N GLU A 157 -0.29 -17.21 -8.39
CA GLU A 157 0.24 -16.57 -7.19
C GLU A 157 0.42 -15.06 -7.39
N PHE A 158 0.96 -14.66 -8.55
CA PHE A 158 1.13 -13.24 -8.87
C PHE A 158 -0.20 -12.52 -9.06
N ARG A 159 -1.18 -13.15 -9.72
CA ARG A 159 -2.54 -12.59 -9.81
C ARG A 159 -3.15 -12.38 -8.42
N GLY A 160 -3.02 -13.37 -7.54
CA GLY A 160 -3.49 -13.27 -6.15
C GLY A 160 -2.87 -12.09 -5.39
N VAL A 161 -1.55 -11.93 -5.43
CA VAL A 161 -0.88 -10.82 -4.75
C VAL A 161 -1.25 -9.47 -5.35
N MET A 162 -1.41 -9.36 -6.67
CA MET A 162 -1.77 -8.11 -7.33
C MET A 162 -3.21 -7.68 -6.99
N VAL A 163 -4.17 -8.60 -7.00
CA VAL A 163 -5.54 -8.29 -6.56
C VAL A 163 -5.55 -7.79 -5.13
N THR A 164 -4.88 -8.48 -4.22
CA THR A 164 -4.79 -8.05 -2.82
C THR A 164 -4.03 -6.74 -2.68
N TYR A 165 -3.00 -6.51 -3.48
CA TYR A 165 -2.26 -5.25 -3.49
C TYR A 165 -3.16 -4.07 -3.89
N ILE A 166 -3.89 -4.19 -5.01
CA ILE A 166 -4.76 -3.11 -5.53
C ILE A 166 -5.94 -2.86 -4.58
N VAL A 167 -6.72 -3.91 -4.28
CA VAL A 167 -7.91 -3.80 -3.41
C VAL A 167 -7.51 -3.36 -2.00
N GLY A 168 -6.45 -3.94 -1.48
CA GLY A 168 -5.96 -3.59 -0.15
C GLY A 168 -5.35 -2.20 -0.07
N THR A 169 -4.75 -1.68 -1.14
CA THR A 169 -4.25 -0.30 -1.14
C THR A 169 -5.42 0.69 -1.15
N LEU A 170 -6.48 0.40 -1.90
CA LEU A 170 -7.68 1.26 -1.94
C LEU A 170 -8.49 1.15 -0.63
N LEU A 171 -9.05 -0.03 -0.38
CA LEU A 171 -9.96 -0.22 0.75
C LEU A 171 -9.23 -0.29 2.09
N GLY A 172 -8.06 -0.90 2.11
CA GLY A 172 -7.25 -1.03 3.32
C GLY A 172 -6.70 0.31 3.81
N THR A 173 -6.38 1.24 2.92
CA THR A 173 -5.94 2.58 3.29
C THR A 173 -7.06 3.33 4.01
N ILE A 174 -8.28 3.29 3.48
CA ILE A 174 -9.46 3.89 4.13
C ILE A 174 -9.75 3.19 5.46
N PHE A 175 -9.77 1.87 5.47
CA PHE A 175 -10.06 1.07 6.67
C PHE A 175 -9.04 1.31 7.79
N MET A 176 -7.75 1.32 7.48
CA MET A 176 -6.69 1.55 8.46
C MET A 176 -6.70 2.98 8.99
N GLY A 177 -7.00 3.97 8.14
CA GLY A 177 -7.19 5.36 8.58
C GLY A 177 -8.37 5.50 9.52
N LEU A 178 -9.52 4.91 9.18
CA LEU A 178 -10.71 4.87 10.04
C LEU A 178 -10.41 4.18 11.37
N MET A 179 -9.80 3.00 11.33
CA MET A 179 -9.48 2.23 12.53
C MET A 179 -8.53 3.00 13.46
N ALA A 180 -7.50 3.65 12.90
CA ALA A 180 -6.59 4.48 13.68
C ALA A 180 -7.31 5.66 14.35
N SER A 181 -8.23 6.32 13.63
CA SER A 181 -9.07 7.38 14.19
C SER A 181 -9.97 6.88 15.34
N VAL A 182 -10.67 5.77 15.11
CA VAL A 182 -11.59 5.20 16.13
C VAL A 182 -10.82 4.77 17.36
N LEU A 183 -9.76 3.99 17.21
CA LEU A 183 -8.97 3.49 18.34
C LEU A 183 -8.25 4.62 19.08
N GLY A 184 -7.79 5.65 18.34
CA GLY A 184 -7.23 6.85 18.93
C GLY A 184 -8.26 7.62 19.77
N GLY A 185 -9.47 7.81 19.22
CA GLY A 185 -10.57 8.52 19.91
C GLY A 185 -11.12 7.78 21.12
N LEU A 186 -11.09 6.43 21.14
CA LEU A 186 -11.54 5.64 22.29
C LEU A 186 -10.60 5.71 23.51
N GLY A 187 -9.34 6.09 23.32
CA GLY A 187 -8.36 6.25 24.41
C GLY A 187 -8.03 4.96 25.19
N ILE A 188 -8.38 3.78 24.65
CA ILE A 188 -8.16 2.48 25.31
C ILE A 188 -6.70 2.07 25.24
N LEU A 189 -6.03 2.39 24.13
CA LEU A 189 -4.64 2.00 23.86
C LEU A 189 -3.72 3.23 23.97
N HIS A 190 -2.50 2.95 24.44
CA HIS A 190 -1.50 4.01 24.52
C HIS A 190 -1.14 4.53 23.11
N PRO A 191 -1.03 5.86 22.88
CA PRO A 191 -0.76 6.43 21.57
C PRO A 191 0.47 5.84 20.86
N TYR A 192 1.56 5.58 21.58
CA TYR A 192 2.74 4.92 20.99
C TYR A 192 2.49 3.49 20.54
N SER A 193 1.62 2.75 21.22
CA SER A 193 1.22 1.41 20.77
C SER A 193 0.41 1.47 19.48
N LEU A 194 -0.47 2.48 19.36
CA LEU A 194 -1.21 2.75 18.13
C LEU A 194 -0.28 3.20 17.00
N ALA A 195 0.69 4.06 17.29
CA ALA A 195 1.68 4.50 16.30
C ALA A 195 2.49 3.32 15.75
N MET A 196 2.91 2.38 16.61
CA MET A 196 3.56 1.15 16.18
C MET A 196 2.64 0.27 15.33
N ALA A 197 1.37 0.12 15.73
CA ALA A 197 0.39 -0.64 14.97
C ALA A 197 0.12 -0.05 13.57
N CYS A 198 0.27 1.25 13.38
CA CYS A 198 0.18 1.87 12.06
C CYS A 198 1.25 1.35 11.08
N GLY A 199 2.38 0.83 11.57
CA GLY A 199 3.44 0.25 10.73
C GLY A 199 3.07 -1.07 10.07
N VAL A 200 1.95 -1.70 10.47
CA VAL A 200 1.47 -2.95 9.88
C VAL A 200 0.84 -2.69 8.50
N GLY A 201 1.19 -3.49 7.52
CA GLY A 201 0.62 -3.43 6.18
C GLY A 201 1.51 -2.76 5.15
N SER A 202 0.90 -2.17 4.11
CA SER A 202 1.62 -1.47 3.05
C SER A 202 1.98 -0.04 3.44
N GLY A 203 2.94 0.57 2.73
CA GLY A 203 3.32 1.96 2.94
C GLY A 203 2.16 2.95 2.84
N SER A 204 1.17 2.68 1.99
CA SER A 204 -0.05 3.50 1.88
C SER A 204 -0.96 3.41 3.11
N MET A 205 -1.15 2.20 3.63
CA MET A 205 -1.93 1.99 4.86
C MET A 205 -1.24 2.62 6.07
N MET A 206 0.08 2.46 6.18
CA MET A 206 0.90 3.09 7.20
C MET A 206 0.75 4.62 7.14
N ALA A 207 0.88 5.21 5.96
CA ALA A 207 0.77 6.65 5.79
C ALA A 207 -0.63 7.17 6.18
N ALA A 208 -1.71 6.49 5.77
CA ALA A 208 -3.08 6.90 6.12
C ALA A 208 -3.38 6.75 7.61
N SER A 209 -3.01 5.62 8.21
CA SER A 209 -3.25 5.38 9.64
C SER A 209 -2.42 6.30 10.53
N SER A 210 -1.15 6.53 10.20
CA SER A 210 -0.30 7.46 10.96
C SER A 210 -0.77 8.91 10.82
N ALA A 211 -1.21 9.34 9.63
CA ALA A 211 -1.78 10.67 9.44
C ALA A 211 -3.09 10.86 10.24
N SER A 212 -3.96 9.85 10.25
CA SER A 212 -5.20 9.87 11.04
C SER A 212 -4.91 9.87 12.54
N LEU A 213 -3.90 9.12 12.98
CA LEU A 213 -3.47 9.10 14.38
C LEU A 213 -2.85 10.43 14.80
N ALA A 214 -1.99 11.03 13.96
CA ALA A 214 -1.42 12.36 14.22
C ALA A 214 -2.49 13.44 14.32
N ALA A 215 -3.58 13.34 13.57
CA ALA A 215 -4.73 14.23 13.69
C ALA A 215 -5.49 14.04 15.02
N ALA A 216 -5.51 12.81 15.56
CA ALA A 216 -6.12 12.52 16.86
C ALA A 216 -5.25 12.94 18.05
N PHE A 217 -3.93 12.97 17.88
CA PHE A 217 -2.94 13.33 18.90
C PHE A 217 -1.94 14.37 18.38
N PRO A 218 -2.35 15.62 18.19
CA PRO A 218 -1.52 16.67 17.59
C PRO A 218 -0.29 17.05 18.42
N GLU A 219 -0.23 16.62 19.66
CA GLU A 219 0.87 16.91 20.60
C GLU A 219 2.00 15.84 20.59
N MET A 220 1.88 14.81 19.74
CA MET A 220 2.88 13.71 19.66
C MET A 220 3.96 13.96 18.60
#